data_9f961e2df5e7cfddd4c3c5927b60d9f3
#
_entry.id   9f961e2df5e7cfddd4c3c5927b60d9f3
#
_cell.length_a   1.000
_cell.length_b   1.000
_cell.length_c   1.000
_cell.angle_alpha   90.00
_cell.angle_beta   90.00
_cell.angle_gamma   90.00
#
_symmetry.space_group_name_H-M   'P 1'
#
loop_
_entity.id
_entity.type
_entity.pdbx_description
1 polymer ?
#
loop_
_entity_poly.entity_id
_entity_poly.type
_entity_poly.pdbx_seq_one_letter_code
_entity_poly.pdbx_strand_id
1 'polypeptide(L)'
;MYNLNCFKLLLDCASFKEPFFTKDDLAEYPNWQDLVSTKMLSQKPLNGQTTCRHCGQTVEVESAMVNGNLSHMAHCQDCGIYLLHPEELYVWSIDYRHYIYNIAETICGREPDEVLPEFLWNAGYAALGQQSRLVFIARIPNDASLLRELFSRLPQGKTPILLVFGAELSEIPSGFTADRIFKLKEIAGFDGKTFSLNLSVINDQLHNMYMEKETAPPKTRKNDNRDVVAGCIRRALETYLFAMKSKLNIADDRDYVFKLPRFTLNTLAGMLDCEVPSIPTLSRIVNSDPLLKGMYLRTNDRELIRNFSPRRNR
;
A
#
# COMPACT_ATOMS: atom_id res chain seq x y z
N MET A 1 5.98 37.23 -1.50
CA MET A 1 7.06 36.66 -2.33
C MET A 1 7.18 35.20 -1.94
N TYR A 2 6.65 34.30 -2.75
CA TYR A 2 6.77 32.86 -2.50
C TYR A 2 8.23 32.49 -2.76
N ASN A 3 8.99 32.17 -1.71
CA ASN A 3 10.26 31.48 -1.86
C ASN A 3 9.92 30.12 -2.51
N LEU A 4 10.07 30.04 -3.84
CA LEU A 4 10.04 28.76 -4.54
C LEU A 4 11.15 27.91 -3.93
N ASN A 5 10.76 26.98 -3.11
CA ASN A 5 11.68 26.08 -2.45
C ASN A 5 12.21 25.13 -3.53
N CYS A 6 13.46 25.29 -3.93
CA CYS A 6 14.14 24.48 -4.94
C CYS A 6 13.94 22.97 -4.69
N PHE A 7 13.90 22.60 -3.42
CA PHE A 7 13.63 21.22 -3.01
C PHE A 7 12.23 20.72 -3.44
N LYS A 8 11.19 21.55 -3.36
CA LYS A 8 9.85 21.17 -3.82
C LYS A 8 9.79 20.97 -5.33
N LEU A 9 10.49 21.81 -6.09
CA LEU A 9 10.59 21.61 -7.53
C LEU A 9 11.22 20.26 -7.86
N LEU A 10 12.30 19.89 -7.18
CA LEU A 10 12.96 18.61 -7.40
C LEU A 10 12.03 17.42 -7.12
N LEU A 11 11.16 17.53 -6.12
CA LEU A 11 10.13 16.52 -5.84
C LEU A 11 9.08 16.45 -6.95
N ASP A 12 8.64 17.58 -7.46
CA ASP A 12 7.65 17.63 -8.54
C ASP A 12 8.23 17.11 -9.87
N CYS A 13 9.52 17.34 -10.12
CA CYS A 13 10.22 16.79 -11.28
C CYS A 13 10.50 15.28 -11.18
N ALA A 14 10.31 14.67 -10.03
CA ALA A 14 10.56 13.25 -9.82
C ALA A 14 9.67 12.32 -10.67
N SER A 15 8.57 12.82 -11.22
CA SER A 15 7.70 12.06 -12.14
C SER A 15 8.33 11.79 -13.51
N PHE A 16 9.34 12.57 -13.91
CA PHE A 16 10.05 12.39 -15.16
C PHE A 16 11.15 11.33 -14.99
N LYS A 17 11.37 10.53 -16.02
CA LYS A 17 12.33 9.41 -15.96
C LYS A 17 13.75 9.91 -15.63
N GLU A 18 14.20 10.96 -16.28
CA GLU A 18 15.52 11.56 -16.10
C GLU A 18 15.39 13.08 -16.21
N PRO A 19 15.00 13.79 -15.14
CA PRO A 19 14.97 15.25 -15.18
C PRO A 19 16.39 15.80 -15.17
N PHE A 20 16.72 16.55 -16.21
CA PHE A 20 17.97 17.27 -16.34
C PHE A 20 17.72 18.76 -16.21
N PHE A 21 18.66 19.44 -15.57
CA PHE A 21 18.64 20.89 -15.42
C PHE A 21 19.91 21.47 -15.99
N THR A 22 19.78 22.51 -16.77
CA THR A 22 20.90 23.37 -17.13
C THR A 22 21.26 24.28 -15.94
N LYS A 23 22.42 24.93 -16.01
CA LYS A 23 22.77 25.95 -15.00
C LYS A 23 21.78 27.12 -14.99
N ASP A 24 21.24 27.47 -16.16
CA ASP A 24 20.27 28.54 -16.30
C ASP A 24 18.93 28.17 -15.69
N ASP A 25 18.46 26.93 -15.87
CA ASP A 25 17.24 26.43 -15.23
C ASP A 25 17.38 26.49 -13.70
N LEU A 26 18.54 26.13 -13.16
CA LEU A 26 18.79 26.16 -11.72
C LEU A 26 19.02 27.57 -11.18
N ALA A 27 19.47 28.50 -12.02
CA ALA A 27 19.67 29.90 -11.60
C ALA A 27 18.38 30.61 -11.19
N GLU A 28 17.23 30.14 -11.70
CA GLU A 28 15.91 30.63 -11.29
C GLU A 28 15.54 30.24 -9.85
N TYR A 29 16.27 29.29 -9.26
CA TYR A 29 15.99 28.77 -7.92
C TYR A 29 17.07 29.20 -6.93
N PRO A 30 16.77 30.05 -5.95
CA PRO A 30 17.73 30.43 -4.94
C PRO A 30 18.18 29.21 -4.14
N ASN A 31 19.48 29.17 -3.82
CA ASN A 31 20.11 28.13 -3.01
C ASN A 31 20.21 26.71 -3.65
N TRP A 32 20.13 26.59 -4.97
CA TRP A 32 20.32 25.29 -5.62
C TRP A 32 21.70 24.68 -5.34
N GLN A 33 22.72 25.51 -5.08
CA GLN A 33 24.07 25.06 -4.70
C GLN A 33 24.08 24.26 -3.39
N ASP A 34 23.11 24.50 -2.49
CA ASP A 34 22.97 23.73 -1.26
C ASP A 34 22.61 22.27 -1.56
N LEU A 35 21.83 22.02 -2.62
CA LEU A 35 21.52 20.67 -3.07
C LEU A 35 22.71 19.94 -3.68
N VAL A 36 23.66 20.67 -4.27
CA VAL A 36 24.94 20.11 -4.74
C VAL A 36 25.83 19.76 -3.55
N SER A 37 25.93 20.65 -2.58
CA SER A 37 26.75 20.43 -1.38
C SER A 37 26.27 19.24 -0.56
N THR A 38 24.98 18.96 -0.57
CA THR A 38 24.35 17.80 0.09
C THR A 38 24.23 16.57 -0.81
N LYS A 39 24.83 16.59 -2.00
CA LYS A 39 24.80 15.49 -2.99
C LYS A 39 23.40 15.10 -3.49
N MET A 40 22.39 15.96 -3.32
CA MET A 40 21.06 15.75 -3.90
C MET A 40 21.01 16.09 -5.38
N LEU A 41 21.90 16.97 -5.86
CA LEU A 41 22.16 17.22 -7.27
C LEU A 41 23.56 16.77 -7.63
N SER A 42 23.69 16.00 -8.68
CA SER A 42 24.95 15.57 -9.26
C SER A 42 25.13 16.12 -10.67
N GLN A 43 26.34 16.56 -10.96
CA GLN A 43 26.71 17.01 -12.29
C GLN A 43 27.01 15.81 -13.18
N LYS A 44 26.43 15.76 -14.37
CA LYS A 44 26.71 14.73 -15.38
C LYS A 44 27.15 15.38 -16.69
N PRO A 45 28.07 14.73 -17.44
CA PRO A 45 28.40 15.20 -18.77
C PRO A 45 27.18 15.12 -19.68
N LEU A 46 27.09 16.05 -20.59
CA LEU A 46 26.04 16.10 -21.59
C LEU A 46 26.13 14.89 -22.53
N ASN A 47 25.04 14.18 -22.76
CA ASN A 47 25.00 12.98 -23.61
C ASN A 47 24.72 13.33 -25.08
N GLY A 48 25.56 14.16 -25.71
CA GLY A 48 25.45 14.43 -27.13
C GLY A 48 24.29 15.33 -27.57
N GLN A 49 23.43 15.76 -26.67
CA GLN A 49 22.31 16.67 -26.95
C GLN A 49 22.17 17.74 -25.88
N THR A 50 21.80 18.97 -26.31
CA THR A 50 21.50 20.11 -25.41
C THR A 50 20.30 20.88 -25.92
N THR A 51 19.87 21.87 -25.15
CA THR A 51 18.82 22.81 -25.58
C THR A 51 19.46 24.02 -26.24
N CYS A 52 18.98 24.39 -27.41
CA CYS A 52 19.46 25.60 -28.11
C CYS A 52 19.14 26.85 -27.28
N ARG A 53 20.17 27.61 -26.92
CA ARG A 53 20.03 28.85 -26.12
C ARG A 53 19.24 29.97 -26.82
N HIS A 54 19.01 29.85 -28.15
CA HIS A 54 18.32 30.90 -28.92
C HIS A 54 16.85 30.58 -29.17
N CYS A 55 16.49 29.31 -29.42
CA CYS A 55 15.12 28.94 -29.78
C CYS A 55 14.50 27.85 -28.87
N GLY A 56 15.26 27.28 -27.92
CA GLY A 56 14.76 26.25 -27.00
C GLY A 56 14.61 24.85 -27.59
N GLN A 57 15.00 24.61 -28.85
CA GLN A 57 14.93 23.27 -29.47
C GLN A 57 16.05 22.37 -28.96
N THR A 58 15.80 21.06 -28.90
CA THR A 58 16.83 20.07 -28.65
C THR A 58 17.77 19.98 -29.85
N VAL A 59 19.08 20.10 -29.62
CA VAL A 59 20.13 20.13 -30.66
C VAL A 59 21.24 19.14 -30.33
N GLU A 60 21.89 18.63 -31.38
CA GLU A 60 23.03 17.73 -31.21
C GLU A 60 24.30 18.52 -30.87
N VAL A 61 25.17 17.90 -30.07
CA VAL A 61 26.45 18.43 -29.66
C VAL A 61 27.54 17.62 -30.34
N GLU A 62 28.35 18.27 -31.16
CA GLU A 62 29.50 17.70 -31.82
C GLU A 62 30.79 18.19 -31.16
N SER A 63 31.80 17.34 -31.12
CA SER A 63 33.12 17.68 -30.63
C SER A 63 34.14 17.70 -31.78
N ALA A 64 34.83 18.79 -31.95
CA ALA A 64 35.86 18.95 -33.01
C ALA A 64 37.12 19.61 -32.46
N MET A 65 38.21 19.34 -33.11
CA MET A 65 39.49 20.04 -32.84
C MET A 65 39.52 21.36 -33.59
N VAL A 66 39.45 22.46 -32.88
CA VAL A 66 39.52 23.83 -33.41
C VAL A 66 40.82 24.47 -32.90
N ASN A 67 41.73 24.83 -33.80
CA ASN A 67 43.05 25.43 -33.47
C ASN A 67 43.84 24.63 -32.43
N GLY A 68 43.75 23.28 -32.49
CA GLY A 68 44.49 22.40 -31.56
C GLY A 68 43.80 22.19 -30.20
N ASN A 69 42.66 22.80 -29.96
CA ASN A 69 41.86 22.62 -28.75
C ASN A 69 40.57 21.85 -29.06
N LEU A 70 40.20 20.94 -28.17
CA LEU A 70 38.89 20.28 -28.25
C LEU A 70 37.81 21.30 -27.96
N SER A 71 36.94 21.50 -28.93
CA SER A 71 35.81 22.42 -28.83
C SER A 71 34.50 21.66 -29.04
N HIS A 72 33.47 22.04 -28.33
CA HIS A 72 32.13 21.46 -28.45
C HIS A 72 31.18 22.49 -29.10
N MET A 73 30.42 22.03 -30.07
CA MET A 73 29.53 22.88 -30.88
C MET A 73 28.11 22.29 -30.85
N ALA A 74 27.13 23.16 -30.73
CA ALA A 74 25.73 22.81 -30.89
C ALA A 74 25.25 23.15 -32.32
N HIS A 75 24.55 22.21 -32.92
CA HIS A 75 24.00 22.34 -34.28
C HIS A 75 22.48 22.56 -34.20
N CYS A 76 22.03 23.78 -34.36
CA CYS A 76 20.60 24.10 -34.45
C CYS A 76 20.22 24.37 -35.89
N GLN A 77 19.15 23.70 -36.36
CA GLN A 77 18.67 23.90 -37.74
C GLN A 77 18.22 25.33 -38.02
N ASP A 78 17.61 26.00 -37.02
CA ASP A 78 17.07 27.33 -37.14
C ASP A 78 18.08 28.44 -36.81
N CYS A 79 18.96 28.20 -35.85
CA CYS A 79 19.88 29.20 -35.32
C CYS A 79 21.33 29.05 -35.78
N GLY A 80 21.65 27.95 -36.47
CA GLY A 80 23.00 27.66 -36.95
C GLY A 80 23.88 26.99 -35.93
N ILE A 81 25.21 27.05 -36.14
CA ILE A 81 26.23 26.41 -35.30
C ILE A 81 26.79 27.45 -34.34
N TYR A 82 26.94 27.06 -33.07
CA TYR A 82 27.60 27.89 -32.07
C TYR A 82 28.46 27.06 -31.10
N LEU A 83 29.51 27.67 -30.60
CA LEU A 83 30.39 27.05 -29.60
C LEU A 83 29.68 27.00 -28.24
N LEU A 84 29.82 25.87 -27.57
CA LEU A 84 29.38 25.68 -26.21
C LEU A 84 30.48 26.10 -25.23
N HIS A 85 30.11 26.81 -24.18
CA HIS A 85 31.01 27.06 -23.06
C HIS A 85 31.22 25.80 -22.24
N PRO A 86 32.36 25.66 -21.55
CA PRO A 86 32.61 24.46 -20.70
C PRO A 86 31.50 24.16 -19.70
N GLU A 87 30.82 25.19 -19.19
CA GLU A 87 29.72 25.05 -18.25
C GLU A 87 28.46 24.46 -18.91
N GLU A 88 28.26 24.67 -20.20
CA GLU A 88 27.14 24.13 -20.98
C GLU A 88 27.33 22.65 -21.38
N LEU A 89 28.52 22.08 -21.09
CA LEU A 89 28.81 20.67 -21.34
C LEU A 89 28.33 19.73 -20.24
N TYR A 90 27.72 20.28 -19.24
CA TYR A 90 27.23 19.52 -18.10
C TYR A 90 25.77 19.86 -17.82
N VAL A 91 25.06 18.84 -17.37
CA VAL A 91 23.70 18.96 -16.86
C VAL A 91 23.66 18.49 -15.41
N TRP A 92 22.71 18.97 -14.68
CA TRP A 92 22.47 18.58 -13.31
C TRP A 92 21.32 17.58 -13.25
N SER A 93 21.51 16.48 -12.54
CA SER A 93 20.48 15.47 -12.30
C SER A 93 20.25 15.27 -10.82
N ILE A 94 19.03 14.89 -10.45
CA ILE A 94 18.70 14.58 -9.07
C ILE A 94 19.30 13.20 -8.73
N ASP A 95 20.01 13.13 -7.60
CA ASP A 95 20.42 11.86 -7.00
C ASP A 95 19.30 11.37 -6.07
N TYR A 96 18.31 10.67 -6.65
CA TYR A 96 17.19 10.13 -5.87
C TYR A 96 17.64 9.11 -4.82
N ARG A 97 18.70 8.35 -5.09
CA ARG A 97 19.21 7.36 -4.14
C ARG A 97 19.68 8.07 -2.87
N HIS A 98 20.50 9.12 -3.02
CA HIS A 98 20.98 9.90 -1.88
C HIS A 98 19.82 10.56 -1.10
N TYR A 99 18.84 11.08 -1.81
CA TYR A 99 17.62 11.64 -1.23
C TYR A 99 16.84 10.60 -0.42
N ILE A 100 16.62 9.40 -0.97
CA ILE A 100 15.89 8.31 -0.30
C ILE A 100 16.63 7.81 0.95
N TYR A 101 17.97 7.73 0.89
CA TYR A 101 18.80 7.36 2.04
C TYR A 101 18.59 8.33 3.20
N ASN A 102 18.62 9.63 2.94
CA ASN A 102 18.38 10.65 3.97
C ASN A 102 16.98 10.52 4.61
N ILE A 103 15.95 10.24 3.81
CA ILE A 103 14.59 10.00 4.31
C ILE A 103 14.55 8.76 5.20
N ALA A 104 15.06 7.63 4.71
CA ALA A 104 15.04 6.37 5.42
C ALA A 104 15.82 6.43 6.73
N GLU A 105 16.98 7.06 6.73
CA GLU A 105 17.79 7.27 7.94
C GLU A 105 17.04 8.14 8.96
N THR A 106 16.39 9.22 8.51
CA THR A 106 15.63 10.11 9.38
C THR A 106 14.43 9.40 10.05
N ILE A 107 13.73 8.51 9.33
CA ILE A 107 12.51 7.86 9.82
C ILE A 107 12.82 6.55 10.54
N CYS A 108 13.69 5.71 9.95
CA CYS A 108 13.90 4.32 10.36
C CYS A 108 15.29 4.07 10.95
N GLY A 109 16.22 5.04 10.86
CA GLY A 109 17.59 4.92 11.36
C GLY A 109 18.41 3.85 10.62
N ARG A 110 18.10 3.54 9.37
CA ARG A 110 18.78 2.50 8.57
C ARG A 110 18.75 2.82 7.08
N GLU A 111 19.67 2.17 6.36
CA GLU A 111 19.65 2.19 4.89
C GLU A 111 18.43 1.45 4.34
N PRO A 112 17.78 1.97 3.27
CA PRO A 112 16.63 1.34 2.66
C PRO A 112 17.05 0.21 1.71
N ASP A 113 16.24 -0.83 1.63
CA ASP A 113 16.38 -1.89 0.63
C ASP A 113 15.63 -1.49 -0.65
N GLU A 114 16.30 -1.51 -1.80
CA GLU A 114 15.69 -1.22 -3.08
C GLU A 114 14.84 -2.41 -3.55
N VAL A 115 13.52 -2.24 -3.63
CA VAL A 115 12.54 -3.28 -4.02
C VAL A 115 12.27 -3.26 -5.52
N LEU A 116 12.17 -2.06 -6.09
CA LEU A 116 12.09 -1.80 -7.53
C LEU A 116 13.11 -0.70 -7.85
N PRO A 117 14.10 -0.96 -8.71
CA PRO A 117 15.15 0.00 -9.02
C PRO A 117 14.61 1.38 -9.35
N GLU A 118 15.14 2.41 -8.69
CA GLU A 118 14.79 3.83 -8.85
C GLU A 118 13.36 4.23 -8.45
N PHE A 119 12.46 3.29 -8.10
CA PHE A 119 11.04 3.63 -7.89
C PHE A 119 10.45 3.19 -6.56
N LEU A 120 10.94 2.12 -5.95
CA LEU A 120 10.39 1.62 -4.68
C LEU A 120 11.47 1.14 -3.73
N TRP A 121 11.42 1.65 -2.50
CA TRP A 121 12.33 1.27 -1.42
C TRP A 121 11.58 0.87 -0.17
N ASN A 122 12.08 -0.15 0.50
CA ASN A 122 11.66 -0.54 1.83
C ASN A 122 12.58 0.15 2.85
N ALA A 123 12.10 1.17 3.52
CA ALA A 123 12.86 1.90 4.53
C ALA A 123 12.99 1.14 5.87
N GLY A 124 12.17 0.12 6.10
CA GLY A 124 12.16 -0.64 7.35
C GLY A 124 11.02 -0.24 8.27
N TYR A 125 11.21 -0.47 9.56
CA TYR A 125 10.20 -0.19 10.57
C TYR A 125 10.49 1.12 11.30
N ALA A 126 9.44 1.92 11.50
CA ALA A 126 9.49 3.15 12.29
C ALA A 126 8.40 3.18 13.35
N ALA A 127 8.66 3.86 14.46
CA ALA A 127 7.66 4.11 15.49
C ALA A 127 6.77 5.28 15.08
N LEU A 128 5.62 4.99 14.47
CA LEU A 128 4.68 5.98 13.96
C LEU A 128 3.28 5.71 14.50
N GLY A 129 2.63 6.75 15.05
CA GLY A 129 1.29 6.65 15.65
C GLY A 129 1.25 5.61 16.77
N GLN A 130 2.26 5.61 17.66
CA GLN A 130 2.41 4.71 18.81
C GLN A 130 2.56 3.21 18.46
N GLN A 131 2.83 2.88 17.20
CA GLN A 131 3.04 1.50 16.75
C GLN A 131 4.28 1.41 15.85
N SER A 132 4.91 0.23 15.85
CA SER A 132 5.96 -0.10 14.89
C SER A 132 5.32 -0.40 13.53
N ARG A 133 5.63 0.41 12.52
CA ARG A 133 5.05 0.32 11.17
C ARG A 133 6.12 0.16 10.13
N LEU A 134 5.84 -0.69 9.16
CA LEU A 134 6.68 -0.85 7.98
C LEU A 134 6.48 0.35 7.05
N VAL A 135 7.58 0.98 6.62
CA VAL A 135 7.58 2.18 5.79
C VAL A 135 8.16 1.86 4.42
N PHE A 136 7.44 2.25 3.39
CA PHE A 136 7.89 2.25 2.01
C PHE A 136 8.02 3.68 1.50
N ILE A 137 9.00 3.90 0.63
CA ILE A 137 9.19 5.16 -0.08
C ILE A 137 9.03 4.87 -1.57
N ALA A 138 8.15 5.59 -2.24
CA ALA A 138 7.86 5.37 -3.65
C ALA A 138 8.00 6.66 -4.47
N ARG A 139 8.76 6.57 -5.55
CA ARG A 139 8.78 7.55 -6.62
C ARG A 139 7.71 7.18 -7.64
N ILE A 140 6.70 8.00 -7.76
CA ILE A 140 5.55 7.73 -8.62
C ILE A 140 5.86 8.18 -10.05
N PRO A 141 5.94 7.23 -11.02
CA PRO A 141 6.20 7.56 -12.41
C PRO A 141 4.93 8.05 -13.12
N ASN A 142 5.11 8.78 -14.23
CA ASN A 142 4.00 9.09 -15.16
C ASN A 142 3.61 7.88 -16.02
N ASP A 143 4.48 6.87 -16.13
CA ASP A 143 4.24 5.66 -16.92
C ASP A 143 3.30 4.69 -16.18
N ALA A 144 2.14 4.40 -16.80
CA ALA A 144 1.12 3.52 -16.21
C ALA A 144 1.56 2.04 -16.09
N SER A 145 2.49 1.58 -16.94
CA SER A 145 3.00 0.20 -16.86
C SER A 145 3.94 0.03 -15.67
N LEU A 146 4.82 0.99 -15.49
CA LEU A 146 5.76 1.04 -14.37
C LEU A 146 5.03 1.27 -13.05
N LEU A 147 3.96 2.08 -13.04
CA LEU A 147 3.11 2.29 -11.86
C LEU A 147 2.44 0.97 -11.43
N ARG A 148 1.92 0.18 -12.37
CA ARG A 148 1.35 -1.15 -12.08
C ARG A 148 2.39 -2.12 -11.53
N GLU A 149 3.59 -2.12 -12.08
CA GLU A 149 4.70 -2.93 -11.56
C GLU A 149 5.04 -2.52 -10.13
N LEU A 150 5.18 -1.22 -9.86
CA LEU A 150 5.42 -0.68 -8.53
C LEU A 150 4.36 -1.17 -7.53
N PHE A 151 3.07 -1.05 -7.87
CA PHE A 151 1.99 -1.49 -7.00
C PHE A 151 1.98 -3.01 -6.77
N SER A 152 2.40 -3.81 -7.74
CA SER A 152 2.50 -5.26 -7.60
C SER A 152 3.58 -5.70 -6.60
N ARG A 153 4.60 -4.87 -6.37
CA ARG A 153 5.69 -5.12 -5.43
C ARG A 153 5.37 -4.71 -4.00
N LEU A 154 4.31 -3.92 -3.79
CA LEU A 154 3.89 -3.53 -2.46
C LEU A 154 3.30 -4.72 -1.67
N PRO A 155 3.53 -4.80 -0.36
CA PRO A 155 3.08 -5.93 0.44
C PRO A 155 1.55 -5.96 0.55
N GLN A 156 0.98 -7.13 0.31
CA GLN A 156 -0.44 -7.39 0.48
C GLN A 156 -0.76 -7.77 1.94
N GLY A 157 -1.89 -7.28 2.46
CA GLY A 157 -2.44 -7.72 3.75
C GLY A 157 -1.75 -7.21 5.02
N LYS A 158 -0.76 -6.33 4.91
CA LYS A 158 -0.17 -5.57 6.02
C LYS A 158 -0.61 -4.11 5.92
N THR A 159 -0.42 -3.35 7.00
CA THR A 159 -0.78 -1.93 7.05
C THR A 159 0.47 -1.04 7.06
N PRO A 160 1.27 -1.03 5.97
CA PRO A 160 2.45 -0.19 5.87
C PRO A 160 2.07 1.28 5.70
N ILE A 161 3.04 2.14 5.93
CA ILE A 161 3.02 3.55 5.53
C ILE A 161 3.69 3.68 4.17
N LEU A 162 3.11 4.47 3.28
CA LEU A 162 3.67 4.75 1.97
C LEU A 162 3.98 6.26 1.86
N LEU A 163 5.25 6.58 1.72
CA LEU A 163 5.70 7.93 1.44
C LEU A 163 5.88 8.07 -0.06
N VAL A 164 5.22 9.05 -0.67
CA VAL A 164 5.22 9.19 -2.13
C VAL A 164 5.77 10.55 -2.57
N PHE A 165 6.44 10.55 -3.72
CA PHE A 165 6.87 11.76 -4.43
C PHE A 165 6.88 11.51 -5.94
N GLY A 166 6.86 12.57 -6.74
CA GLY A 166 6.74 12.48 -8.21
C GLY A 166 5.32 12.76 -8.69
N ALA A 167 4.80 11.94 -9.59
CA ALA A 167 3.46 12.14 -10.15
C ALA A 167 2.36 12.02 -9.08
N GLU A 168 1.22 12.63 -9.36
CA GLU A 168 0.03 12.43 -8.53
C GLU A 168 -0.49 11.00 -8.67
N LEU A 169 -0.89 10.41 -7.53
CA LEU A 169 -1.50 9.09 -7.54
C LEU A 169 -2.91 9.18 -8.13
N SER A 170 -3.13 8.50 -9.25
CA SER A 170 -4.46 8.38 -9.86
C SER A 170 -5.37 7.39 -9.13
N GLU A 171 -4.78 6.43 -8.43
CA GLU A 171 -5.48 5.38 -7.68
C GLU A 171 -4.71 4.98 -6.42
N ILE A 172 -5.41 4.43 -5.44
CA ILE A 172 -4.81 3.94 -4.20
C ILE A 172 -4.37 2.49 -4.41
N PRO A 173 -3.09 2.14 -4.13
CA PRO A 173 -2.62 0.77 -4.25
C PRO A 173 -3.42 -0.21 -3.40
N SER A 174 -3.63 -1.43 -3.91
CA SER A 174 -4.27 -2.50 -3.14
C SER A 174 -3.55 -2.76 -1.82
N GLY A 175 -4.29 -2.84 -0.73
CA GLY A 175 -3.74 -3.02 0.63
C GLY A 175 -3.39 -1.73 1.36
N PHE A 176 -3.52 -0.57 0.72
CA PHE A 176 -3.37 0.74 1.34
C PHE A 176 -4.72 1.45 1.50
N THR A 177 -4.73 2.42 2.40
CA THR A 177 -5.83 3.38 2.57
C THR A 177 -5.24 4.79 2.44
N ALA A 178 -6.03 5.76 1.98
CA ALA A 178 -5.55 7.12 1.71
C ALA A 178 -4.87 7.77 2.91
N ASP A 179 -5.33 7.45 4.10
CA ASP A 179 -4.84 7.92 5.40
C ASP A 179 -3.44 7.37 5.80
N ARG A 180 -2.87 6.49 4.98
CA ARG A 180 -1.52 5.91 5.17
C ARG A 180 -0.56 6.25 4.04
N ILE A 181 -0.99 7.08 3.13
CA ILE A 181 -0.18 7.58 2.02
C ILE A 181 0.12 9.04 2.29
N PHE A 182 1.40 9.38 2.39
CA PHE A 182 1.87 10.72 2.69
C PHE A 182 2.73 11.24 1.55
N LYS A 183 2.40 12.41 1.05
CA LYS A 183 3.20 13.09 0.02
C LYS A 183 4.41 13.74 0.66
N LEU A 184 5.61 13.38 0.22
CA LEU A 184 6.85 13.95 0.76
C LEU A 184 6.90 15.46 0.64
N LYS A 185 6.32 16.05 -0.41
CA LYS A 185 6.24 17.52 -0.57
C LYS A 185 5.49 18.24 0.54
N GLU A 186 4.61 17.52 1.27
CA GLU A 186 3.80 18.08 2.36
C GLU A 186 4.48 17.96 3.73
N ILE A 187 5.36 16.96 3.89
CA ILE A 187 5.97 16.60 5.18
C ILE A 187 7.49 16.81 5.21
N ALA A 188 8.14 16.89 4.05
CA ALA A 188 9.57 17.08 3.96
C ALA A 188 9.95 18.55 3.88
N GLY A 189 11.05 18.91 4.51
CA GLY A 189 11.68 20.22 4.47
C GLY A 189 13.18 20.12 4.26
N PHE A 190 13.77 21.19 3.74
CA PHE A 190 15.19 21.33 3.56
C PHE A 190 15.59 22.78 3.90
N ASP A 191 16.52 22.95 4.81
CA ASP A 191 16.97 24.26 5.31
C ASP A 191 18.27 24.77 4.65
N GLY A 192 18.73 24.06 3.60
CA GLY A 192 19.98 24.34 2.89
C GLY A 192 21.16 23.50 3.39
N LYS A 193 21.04 22.80 4.51
CA LYS A 193 22.08 21.94 5.08
C LYS A 193 21.56 20.57 5.48
N THR A 194 20.39 20.55 6.11
CA THR A 194 19.80 19.35 6.67
C THR A 194 18.44 19.09 6.06
N PHE A 195 18.19 17.82 5.84
CA PHE A 195 16.87 17.32 5.48
C PHE A 195 16.07 17.12 6.77
N SER A 196 14.81 17.52 6.76
CA SER A 196 13.90 17.34 7.89
C SER A 196 12.57 16.75 7.43
N LEU A 197 11.96 15.95 8.31
CA LEU A 197 10.62 15.40 8.11
C LEU A 197 9.72 15.82 9.26
N ASN A 198 8.57 16.36 8.93
CA ASN A 198 7.55 16.68 9.92
C ASN A 198 6.76 15.41 10.27
N LEU A 199 7.33 14.60 11.16
CA LEU A 199 6.72 13.35 11.62
C LEU A 199 5.45 13.58 12.46
N SER A 200 5.23 14.79 13.00
CA SER A 200 4.00 15.09 13.74
C SER A 200 2.77 14.99 12.85
N VAL A 201 2.84 15.44 11.59
CA VAL A 201 1.73 15.31 10.62
C VAL A 201 1.34 13.85 10.42
N ILE A 202 2.33 12.95 10.28
CA ILE A 202 2.09 11.52 10.14
C ILE A 202 1.48 10.97 11.43
N ASN A 203 2.04 11.31 12.58
CA ASN A 203 1.59 10.80 13.88
C ASN A 203 0.17 11.30 14.21
N ASP A 204 -0.15 12.56 13.94
CA ASP A 204 -1.46 13.15 14.21
C ASP A 204 -2.54 12.50 13.31
N GLN A 205 -2.24 12.30 12.03
CA GLN A 205 -3.16 11.63 11.12
C GLN A 205 -3.40 10.17 11.54
N LEU A 206 -2.35 9.45 11.90
CA LEU A 206 -2.47 8.08 12.39
C LEU A 206 -3.18 8.00 13.75
N HIS A 207 -2.99 8.99 14.64
CA HIS A 207 -3.67 9.06 15.92
C HIS A 207 -5.18 9.32 15.75
N ASN A 208 -5.55 10.26 14.90
CA ASN A 208 -6.95 10.56 14.61
C ASN A 208 -7.70 9.35 14.07
N MET A 209 -7.06 8.53 13.22
CA MET A 209 -7.61 7.25 12.76
C MET A 209 -7.91 6.26 13.89
N TYR A 210 -7.10 6.26 14.96
CA TYR A 210 -7.37 5.41 16.12
C TYR A 210 -8.54 5.93 16.93
N MET A 211 -8.56 7.23 17.19
CA MET A 211 -9.66 7.86 17.95
C MET A 211 -11.00 7.71 17.24
N GLU A 212 -11.03 7.84 15.90
CA GLU A 212 -12.24 7.59 15.10
C GLU A 212 -12.69 6.12 15.16
N LYS A 213 -11.75 5.17 15.25
CA LYS A 213 -12.08 3.74 15.42
C LYS A 213 -12.54 3.40 16.82
N GLU A 214 -12.02 4.09 17.85
CA GLU A 214 -12.45 3.91 19.25
C GLU A 214 -13.75 4.63 19.54
N THR A 215 -14.01 5.79 18.94
CA THR A 215 -15.26 6.55 19.10
C THR A 215 -16.35 6.10 18.13
N ALA A 216 -16.01 5.34 17.08
CA ALA A 216 -17.03 4.67 16.29
C ALA A 216 -17.79 3.72 17.21
N PRO A 217 -19.14 3.83 17.31
CA PRO A 217 -19.91 2.89 18.10
C PRO A 217 -19.50 1.48 17.69
N PRO A 218 -19.26 0.55 18.64
CA PRO A 218 -18.80 -0.77 18.34
C PRO A 218 -19.63 -1.30 17.19
N LYS A 219 -18.97 -1.72 16.10
CA LYS A 219 -19.68 -2.25 14.93
C LYS A 219 -20.42 -3.50 15.39
N THR A 220 -21.64 -3.33 15.86
CA THR A 220 -22.61 -4.36 16.25
C THR A 220 -22.82 -5.38 15.14
N ARG A 221 -22.52 -5.00 13.88
CA ARG A 221 -22.71 -5.84 12.69
C ARG A 221 -22.04 -7.22 12.68
N LYS A 222 -20.94 -7.43 13.40
CA LYS A 222 -20.32 -8.77 13.41
C LYS A 222 -20.93 -9.69 14.44
N ASN A 223 -21.41 -9.15 15.58
CA ASN A 223 -22.07 -9.96 16.57
C ASN A 223 -23.51 -10.25 16.16
N ASP A 224 -24.26 -9.28 15.63
CA ASP A 224 -25.63 -9.51 15.17
C ASP A 224 -25.73 -10.59 14.08
N ASN A 225 -24.84 -10.55 13.06
CA ASN A 225 -24.79 -11.62 12.06
C ASN A 225 -24.39 -12.98 12.64
N ARG A 226 -23.49 -13.01 13.62
CA ARG A 226 -23.09 -14.26 14.25
C ARG A 226 -24.20 -14.85 15.10
N ASP A 227 -24.91 -14.03 15.84
CA ASP A 227 -26.04 -14.46 16.68
C ASP A 227 -27.24 -14.88 15.83
N VAL A 228 -27.49 -14.18 14.72
CA VAL A 228 -28.51 -14.58 13.72
C VAL A 228 -28.16 -15.94 13.11
N VAL A 229 -26.90 -16.13 12.65
CA VAL A 229 -26.44 -17.39 12.08
C VAL A 229 -26.47 -18.52 13.14
N ALA A 230 -26.05 -18.24 14.37
CA ALA A 230 -26.12 -19.22 15.48
C ALA A 230 -27.58 -19.62 15.75
N GLY A 231 -28.54 -18.68 15.70
CA GLY A 231 -29.97 -18.95 15.79
C GLY A 231 -30.47 -19.85 14.65
N CYS A 232 -30.05 -19.60 13.40
CA CYS A 232 -30.40 -20.44 12.25
C CYS A 232 -29.84 -21.86 12.40
N ILE A 233 -28.56 -21.98 12.82
CA ILE A 233 -27.92 -23.28 13.10
C ILE A 233 -28.70 -24.05 14.18
N ARG A 234 -29.07 -23.39 15.25
CA ARG A 234 -29.85 -23.98 16.33
C ARG A 234 -31.18 -24.56 15.81
N ARG A 235 -31.95 -23.75 15.07
CA ARG A 235 -33.23 -24.22 14.49
C ARG A 235 -33.03 -25.41 13.56
N ALA A 236 -32.05 -25.38 12.67
CA ALA A 236 -31.74 -26.48 11.77
C ALA A 236 -31.41 -27.77 12.51
N LEU A 237 -30.55 -27.70 13.54
CA LEU A 237 -30.21 -28.83 14.39
C LEU A 237 -31.40 -29.37 15.18
N GLU A 238 -32.22 -28.50 15.75
CA GLU A 238 -33.47 -28.90 16.44
C GLU A 238 -34.41 -29.63 15.49
N THR A 239 -34.67 -29.05 14.32
CA THR A 239 -35.53 -29.66 13.29
C THR A 239 -35.02 -31.03 12.86
N TYR A 240 -33.70 -31.17 12.62
CA TYR A 240 -33.10 -32.45 12.27
C TYR A 240 -33.25 -33.49 13.39
N LEU A 241 -32.93 -33.14 14.64
CA LEU A 241 -32.99 -34.01 15.79
C LEU A 241 -34.43 -34.50 16.06
N PHE A 242 -35.43 -33.64 15.89
CA PHE A 242 -36.82 -34.03 15.98
C PHE A 242 -37.24 -34.98 14.88
N ALA A 243 -36.88 -34.68 13.62
CA ALA A 243 -37.23 -35.54 12.51
C ALA A 243 -36.58 -36.93 12.65
N MET A 244 -35.35 -36.99 13.09
CA MET A 244 -34.67 -38.28 13.32
C MET A 244 -35.24 -39.03 14.53
N LYS A 245 -35.59 -38.34 15.63
CA LYS A 245 -36.29 -38.92 16.77
C LYS A 245 -37.62 -39.56 16.35
N SER A 246 -38.44 -38.84 15.58
CA SER A 246 -39.68 -39.38 15.07
C SER A 246 -39.51 -40.64 14.21
N LYS A 247 -38.50 -40.62 13.31
CA LYS A 247 -38.19 -41.80 12.47
C LYS A 247 -37.73 -42.99 13.29
N LEU A 248 -36.93 -42.77 14.33
CA LEU A 248 -36.47 -43.82 15.23
C LEU A 248 -37.63 -44.45 16.03
N ASN A 249 -38.52 -43.58 16.56
CA ASN A 249 -39.71 -44.08 17.26
C ASN A 249 -40.63 -44.94 16.36
N ILE A 250 -40.89 -44.45 15.11
CA ILE A 250 -41.65 -45.22 14.12
C ILE A 250 -40.96 -46.57 13.77
N ALA A 251 -39.66 -46.58 13.69
CA ALA A 251 -38.88 -47.78 13.40
C ALA A 251 -38.98 -48.79 14.57
N ASP A 252 -38.88 -48.32 15.80
CA ASP A 252 -39.01 -49.13 17.00
C ASP A 252 -40.46 -49.68 17.15
N ASP A 253 -41.49 -48.87 16.86
CA ASP A 253 -42.90 -49.29 16.87
C ASP A 253 -43.23 -50.32 15.80
N ARG A 254 -42.53 -50.29 14.65
CA ARG A 254 -42.75 -51.20 13.51
C ARG A 254 -41.75 -52.36 13.40
N ASP A 255 -40.89 -52.48 14.37
CA ASP A 255 -39.83 -53.51 14.48
C ASP A 255 -38.93 -53.61 13.21
N TYR A 256 -38.55 -52.47 12.61
CA TYR A 256 -37.61 -52.42 11.50
C TYR A 256 -36.35 -51.65 11.83
N VAL A 257 -35.23 -52.00 11.20
CA VAL A 257 -33.93 -51.36 11.40
C VAL A 257 -33.84 -50.06 10.59
N PHE A 258 -33.97 -48.90 11.27
CA PHE A 258 -33.71 -47.60 10.66
C PHE A 258 -32.21 -47.29 10.71
N LYS A 259 -31.58 -47.12 9.54
CA LYS A 259 -30.16 -46.73 9.43
C LYS A 259 -30.06 -45.20 9.51
N LEU A 260 -29.48 -44.70 10.61
CA LEU A 260 -29.27 -43.29 10.81
C LEU A 260 -28.32 -42.73 9.72
N PRO A 261 -28.73 -41.71 8.94
CA PRO A 261 -27.84 -41.08 7.98
C PRO A 261 -26.75 -40.27 8.68
N ARG A 262 -25.53 -40.29 8.11
CA ARG A 262 -24.40 -39.51 8.64
C ARG A 262 -24.69 -38.03 8.45
N PHE A 263 -24.72 -37.27 9.54
CA PHE A 263 -24.88 -35.82 9.53
C PHE A 263 -23.52 -35.13 9.46
N THR A 264 -23.36 -34.17 8.55
CA THR A 264 -22.12 -33.43 8.30
C THR A 264 -22.35 -31.94 8.32
N LEU A 265 -21.29 -31.14 8.36
CA LEU A 265 -21.39 -29.67 8.23
C LEU A 265 -21.99 -29.25 6.88
N ASN A 266 -21.76 -30.01 5.81
CA ASN A 266 -22.40 -29.77 4.51
C ASN A 266 -23.92 -30.01 4.59
N THR A 267 -24.36 -31.08 5.29
CA THR A 267 -25.77 -31.31 5.55
C THR A 267 -26.40 -30.16 6.34
N LEU A 268 -25.70 -29.72 7.38
CA LEU A 268 -26.15 -28.56 8.18
C LEU A 268 -26.25 -27.30 7.32
N ALA A 269 -25.22 -27.01 6.49
CA ALA A 269 -25.24 -25.87 5.60
C ALA A 269 -26.43 -25.85 4.65
N GLY A 270 -26.80 -27.02 4.09
CA GLY A 270 -27.97 -27.18 3.22
C GLY A 270 -29.32 -27.02 3.93
N MET A 271 -29.36 -26.99 5.28
CA MET A 271 -30.58 -26.85 6.08
C MET A 271 -30.77 -25.42 6.64
N LEU A 272 -29.80 -24.53 6.44
CA LEU A 272 -29.88 -23.15 6.96
C LEU A 272 -30.88 -22.32 6.14
N ASP A 273 -31.70 -21.57 6.81
CA ASP A 273 -32.67 -20.61 6.26
C ASP A 273 -32.11 -19.17 6.20
N CYS A 274 -30.80 -19.02 6.26
CA CYS A 274 -30.08 -17.74 6.21
C CYS A 274 -28.91 -17.81 5.24
N GLU A 275 -28.20 -16.67 5.04
CA GLU A 275 -26.97 -16.66 4.25
C GLU A 275 -25.96 -17.66 4.83
N VAL A 276 -25.61 -18.65 3.99
CA VAL A 276 -24.80 -19.79 4.42
C VAL A 276 -23.32 -19.37 4.54
N PRO A 277 -22.74 -19.39 5.74
CA PRO A 277 -21.32 -19.10 5.90
C PRO A 277 -20.47 -20.23 5.30
N SER A 278 -19.22 -19.94 4.96
CA SER A 278 -18.26 -20.97 4.51
C SER A 278 -18.16 -22.11 5.54
N ILE A 279 -17.91 -23.34 5.09
CA ILE A 279 -17.81 -24.51 5.98
C ILE A 279 -16.80 -24.32 7.14
N PRO A 280 -15.60 -23.72 6.94
CA PRO A 280 -14.70 -23.40 8.05
C PRO A 280 -15.31 -22.42 9.07
N THR A 281 -16.08 -21.43 8.60
CA THR A 281 -16.76 -20.48 9.47
C THR A 281 -17.90 -21.15 10.25
N LEU A 282 -18.69 -21.98 9.58
CA LEU A 282 -19.75 -22.78 10.19
C LEU A 282 -19.18 -23.70 11.29
N SER A 283 -18.09 -24.41 10.99
CA SER A 283 -17.36 -25.23 11.98
C SER A 283 -16.94 -24.42 13.21
N ARG A 284 -16.40 -23.21 12.98
CA ARG A 284 -15.95 -22.32 14.07
C ARG A 284 -17.12 -21.87 14.94
N ILE A 285 -18.26 -21.51 14.33
CA ILE A 285 -19.46 -21.09 15.08
C ILE A 285 -19.98 -22.25 15.94
N VAL A 286 -20.17 -23.44 15.33
CA VAL A 286 -20.63 -24.63 16.06
C VAL A 286 -19.71 -25.00 17.21
N ASN A 287 -18.38 -24.98 17.01
CA ASN A 287 -17.43 -25.34 18.06
C ASN A 287 -17.25 -24.29 19.16
N SER A 288 -17.54 -23.04 18.89
CA SER A 288 -17.41 -21.95 19.88
C SER A 288 -18.62 -21.80 20.80
N ASP A 289 -19.76 -22.37 20.42
CA ASP A 289 -20.98 -22.38 21.25
C ASP A 289 -21.19 -23.78 21.85
N PRO A 290 -21.08 -23.94 23.20
CA PRO A 290 -21.25 -25.24 23.84
C PRO A 290 -22.60 -25.92 23.58
N LEU A 291 -23.67 -25.12 23.41
CA LEU A 291 -25.02 -25.65 23.11
C LEU A 291 -25.08 -26.20 21.72
N LEU A 292 -24.64 -25.44 20.70
CA LEU A 292 -24.60 -25.87 19.29
C LEU A 292 -23.71 -27.08 19.11
N LYS A 293 -22.53 -27.10 19.74
CA LYS A 293 -21.61 -28.23 19.73
C LYS A 293 -22.25 -29.49 20.31
N GLY A 294 -22.93 -29.34 21.46
CA GLY A 294 -23.63 -30.45 22.10
C GLY A 294 -24.75 -30.99 21.24
N MET A 295 -25.50 -30.13 20.56
CA MET A 295 -26.56 -30.53 19.60
C MET A 295 -25.98 -31.22 18.37
N TYR A 296 -24.92 -30.68 17.79
CA TYR A 296 -24.25 -31.24 16.61
C TYR A 296 -23.67 -32.64 16.89
N LEU A 297 -23.05 -32.86 18.05
CA LEU A 297 -22.54 -34.18 18.43
C LEU A 297 -23.68 -35.24 18.55
N ARG A 298 -24.86 -34.82 18.97
CA ARG A 298 -26.02 -35.71 19.09
C ARG A 298 -26.54 -36.21 17.74
N THR A 299 -26.36 -35.47 16.65
CA THR A 299 -26.94 -35.80 15.33
C THR A 299 -26.49 -37.15 14.74
N ASN A 300 -25.35 -37.68 15.20
CA ASN A 300 -24.80 -38.96 14.75
C ASN A 300 -24.89 -40.10 15.80
N ASP A 301 -25.59 -39.82 16.92
CA ASP A 301 -25.75 -40.79 17.99
C ASP A 301 -27.25 -41.16 18.19
N ARG A 302 -27.57 -42.44 17.95
CA ARG A 302 -28.94 -42.96 17.99
C ARG A 302 -29.59 -42.79 19.37
N GLU A 303 -28.86 -43.05 20.46
CA GLU A 303 -29.40 -42.96 21.82
C GLU A 303 -29.58 -41.50 22.25
N LEU A 304 -28.61 -40.66 21.89
CA LEU A 304 -28.70 -39.23 22.20
C LEU A 304 -29.84 -38.53 21.42
N ILE A 305 -30.17 -39.01 20.19
CA ILE A 305 -31.34 -38.52 19.44
C ILE A 305 -32.64 -38.94 20.14
N ARG A 306 -32.78 -40.21 20.57
CA ARG A 306 -33.97 -40.68 21.29
C ARG A 306 -34.25 -39.89 22.54
N ASN A 307 -33.19 -39.54 23.28
CA ASN A 307 -33.29 -38.81 24.52
C ASN A 307 -33.33 -37.26 24.30
N PHE A 308 -33.34 -36.81 23.04
CA PHE A 308 -33.37 -35.38 22.76
C PHE A 308 -34.69 -34.76 23.19
N SER A 309 -34.65 -33.76 24.02
CA SER A 309 -35.77 -32.90 24.39
C SER A 309 -35.31 -31.42 24.31
N PRO A 310 -36.00 -30.56 23.57
CA PRO A 310 -35.64 -29.16 23.53
C PRO A 310 -35.81 -28.58 24.94
N ARG A 311 -34.81 -27.80 25.35
CA ARG A 311 -34.97 -27.00 26.55
C ARG A 311 -36.03 -25.94 26.25
N ARG A 312 -37.21 -26.05 26.85
CA ARG A 312 -38.18 -24.93 26.87
C ARG A 312 -37.47 -23.77 27.57
N ASN A 313 -37.15 -22.71 26.82
CA ASN A 313 -36.77 -21.45 27.45
C ASN A 313 -37.96 -21.01 28.34
N ARG A 314 -37.73 -21.01 29.64
CA ARG A 314 -38.58 -20.33 30.60
C ARG A 314 -38.19 -18.85 30.65
#